data_5c90ec65ee629138c9feef39b0f77f42
#
_entry.id   5c90ec65ee629138c9feef39b0f77f42
#
_cell.length_a   1.000
_cell.length_b   1.000
_cell.length_c   1.000
_cell.angle_alpha   90.00
_cell.angle_beta   90.00
_cell.angle_gamma   90.00
#
_symmetry.space_group_name_H-M   'P 1'
#
loop_
_entity.id
_entity.type
_entity.pdbx_description
1 polymer ?
#
loop_
_entity_poly.entity_id
_entity_poly.type
_entity_poly.pdbx_seq_one_letter_code
_entity_poly.pdbx_strand_id
1 'polypeptide(L)'
;MDKYCKHFLMDTEEAKIYSKDVVKYFAPDEKLEAKEIGDGNINYVFKIWNPETGKSLIIKQADTLLRSSGRPLDVRHSRIEAEILKIQGQLAPTYIPKVHHYDEIMCAISMEDISEYKNLRKELMDGKTFSHLAEELSTFLADTLLPTTDLVVGRAEKKDRVIEFTNKELCDISEDLVFTEPYYNYKNRNIIIDENKEFVEEHLYNNEKLKAEVGMLRNNFMNCAQSLIHGDLHSGSIFANEKGIKVIDPEFAFYGPMGYDIGNVIGNLFFSWTNKFYTDNKNEEFLNWIEKTIENTVDLPVSY
;
A
#
# COMPACT_ATOMS: atom_id res chain seq x y z
N MET A 1 26.69 22.65 12.79
CA MET A 1 26.43 21.63 11.79
C MET A 1 24.93 21.31 11.84
N ASP A 2 24.28 21.30 10.74
CA ASP A 2 22.86 20.94 10.69
C ASP A 2 22.70 19.50 11.19
N LYS A 3 21.84 19.30 12.18
CA LYS A 3 21.61 18.00 12.84
C LYS A 3 21.12 16.94 11.83
N TYR A 4 20.38 17.37 10.82
CA TYR A 4 19.73 16.52 9.82
C TYR A 4 20.57 16.28 8.54
N CYS A 5 21.87 16.57 8.58
CA CYS A 5 22.76 16.25 7.45
C CYS A 5 23.26 14.79 7.42
N LYS A 6 22.79 13.96 8.35
CA LYS A 6 23.07 12.53 8.42
C LYS A 6 21.84 11.80 8.99
N HIS A 7 21.51 10.65 8.38
CA HIS A 7 20.41 9.79 8.84
C HIS A 7 20.59 9.34 10.30
N PHE A 8 19.52 9.44 11.07
CA PHE A 8 19.34 8.82 12.38
C PHE A 8 17.83 8.58 12.60
N LEU A 9 17.47 7.63 13.44
CA LEU A 9 16.08 7.39 13.78
C LEU A 9 15.58 8.44 14.78
N MET A 10 14.48 9.07 14.43
CA MET A 10 13.79 10.01 15.31
C MET A 10 13.01 9.27 16.39
N ASP A 11 12.93 9.88 17.56
CA ASP A 11 11.90 9.60 18.55
C ASP A 11 10.74 10.62 18.42
N THR A 12 9.75 10.54 19.31
CA THR A 12 8.60 11.45 19.30
C THR A 12 8.97 12.90 19.56
N GLU A 13 9.98 13.16 20.41
CA GLU A 13 10.45 14.53 20.69
C GLU A 13 11.18 15.11 19.48
N GLU A 14 12.02 14.29 18.86
CA GLU A 14 12.72 14.69 17.65
C GLU A 14 11.77 14.95 16.48
N ALA A 15 10.73 14.11 16.32
CA ALA A 15 9.72 14.30 15.28
C ALA A 15 8.97 15.63 15.41
N LYS A 16 8.71 16.10 16.67
CA LYS A 16 8.13 17.45 16.92
C LYS A 16 9.07 18.55 16.47
N ILE A 17 10.35 18.45 16.82
CA ILE A 17 11.38 19.44 16.43
C ILE A 17 11.53 19.45 14.92
N TYR A 18 11.66 18.28 14.30
CA TYR A 18 11.79 18.10 12.86
C TYR A 18 10.61 18.70 12.09
N SER A 19 9.38 18.53 12.58
CA SER A 19 8.18 19.08 11.97
C SER A 19 8.13 20.61 11.94
N LYS A 20 8.84 21.28 12.87
CA LYS A 20 9.00 22.74 12.94
C LYS A 20 10.20 23.22 12.13
N ASP A 21 11.37 22.59 12.33
CA ASP A 21 12.65 23.13 11.85
C ASP A 21 12.92 22.78 10.38
N VAL A 22 12.55 21.56 9.97
CA VAL A 22 12.78 21.06 8.60
C VAL A 22 11.54 21.16 7.75
N VAL A 23 10.44 20.52 8.17
CA VAL A 23 9.19 20.50 7.41
C VAL A 23 8.53 21.88 7.39
N LYS A 24 8.73 22.69 8.43
CA LYS A 24 8.13 24.02 8.62
C LYS A 24 6.61 23.99 8.55
N TYR A 25 6.03 22.88 8.98
CA TYR A 25 4.58 22.70 9.00
C TYR A 25 3.95 23.40 10.20
N PHE A 26 4.60 23.36 11.36
CA PHE A 26 4.19 24.06 12.58
C PHE A 26 5.10 25.26 12.84
N ALA A 27 4.54 26.29 13.51
CA ALA A 27 5.33 27.43 13.95
C ALA A 27 6.27 27.05 15.13
N PRO A 28 7.39 27.75 15.30
CA PRO A 28 8.37 27.41 16.36
C PRO A 28 7.79 27.41 17.77
N ASP A 29 6.83 28.29 18.06
CA ASP A 29 6.19 28.50 19.36
C ASP A 29 4.98 27.61 19.62
N GLU A 30 4.48 26.86 18.60
CA GLU A 30 3.35 25.96 18.78
C GLU A 30 3.68 24.84 19.77
N LYS A 31 2.74 24.56 20.68
CA LYS A 31 2.80 23.39 21.56
C LYS A 31 2.36 22.17 20.80
N LEU A 32 3.22 21.16 20.72
CA LEU A 32 2.96 19.94 19.99
C LEU A 32 2.98 18.72 20.90
N GLU A 33 2.08 17.82 20.61
CA GLU A 33 2.11 16.45 21.08
C GLU A 33 2.52 15.52 19.93
N ALA A 34 3.12 14.39 20.25
CA ALA A 34 3.49 13.37 19.28
C ALA A 34 3.34 11.98 19.87
N LYS A 35 3.05 11.05 18.99
CA LYS A 35 3.02 9.64 19.36
C LYS A 35 3.46 8.81 18.14
N GLU A 36 4.21 7.75 18.38
CA GLU A 36 4.45 6.71 17.38
C GLU A 36 3.16 5.93 17.16
N ILE A 37 2.77 5.74 15.91
CA ILE A 37 1.57 5.01 15.50
C ILE A 37 1.95 3.91 14.51
N GLY A 38 1.14 2.84 14.50
CA GLY A 38 1.32 1.74 13.57
C GLY A 38 2.26 0.66 14.08
N ASP A 39 1.96 -0.56 13.63
CA ASP A 39 2.72 -1.78 13.91
C ASP A 39 3.59 -2.17 12.69
N GLY A 40 3.98 -1.17 11.87
CA GLY A 40 4.71 -1.38 10.63
C GLY A 40 6.04 -2.11 10.84
N ASN A 41 6.29 -3.12 10.04
CA ASN A 41 7.52 -3.93 10.09
C ASN A 41 8.72 -3.23 9.43
N ILE A 42 8.48 -2.17 8.65
CA ILE A 42 9.48 -1.54 7.79
C ILE A 42 9.78 -0.12 8.28
N ASN A 43 8.75 0.69 8.56
CA ASN A 43 8.89 2.11 8.81
C ASN A 43 8.46 2.52 10.21
N TYR A 44 9.02 3.63 10.71
CA TYR A 44 8.57 4.33 11.91
C TYR A 44 7.57 5.42 11.50
N VAL A 45 6.41 5.44 12.12
CA VAL A 45 5.34 6.39 11.79
C VAL A 45 4.99 7.21 13.02
N PHE A 46 5.13 8.53 12.91
CA PHE A 46 4.82 9.48 13.96
C PHE A 46 3.62 10.33 13.57
N LYS A 47 2.64 10.43 14.46
CA LYS A 47 1.61 11.44 14.40
C LYS A 47 2.00 12.59 15.32
N ILE A 48 2.05 13.80 14.77
CA ILE A 48 2.33 15.05 15.47
C ILE A 48 1.09 15.93 15.36
N TRP A 49 0.67 16.54 16.46
CA TRP A 49 -0.48 17.44 16.42
C TRP A 49 -0.36 18.57 17.43
N ASN A 50 -1.07 19.66 17.13
CA ASN A 50 -1.29 20.77 18.06
C ASN A 50 -2.62 20.51 18.78
N PRO A 51 -2.66 20.28 20.11
CA PRO A 51 -3.87 19.96 20.84
C PRO A 51 -4.87 21.13 20.92
N GLU A 52 -4.42 22.39 20.72
CA GLU A 52 -5.26 23.58 20.80
C GLU A 52 -6.02 23.82 19.46
N THR A 53 -5.35 23.56 18.33
CA THR A 53 -5.90 23.82 16.99
C THR A 53 -6.41 22.60 16.26
N GLY A 54 -6.01 21.40 16.70
CA GLY A 54 -6.30 20.13 16.02
C GLY A 54 -5.46 19.93 14.74
N LYS A 55 -4.61 20.88 14.35
CA LYS A 55 -3.71 20.75 13.20
C LYS A 55 -2.75 19.57 13.42
N SER A 56 -2.62 18.67 12.45
CA SER A 56 -1.82 17.44 12.59
C SER A 56 -1.02 17.10 11.34
N LEU A 57 0.01 16.29 11.51
CA LEU A 57 0.96 15.85 10.50
C LEU A 57 1.37 14.41 10.78
N ILE A 58 1.55 13.62 9.73
CA ILE A 58 2.20 12.31 9.80
C ILE A 58 3.62 12.44 9.27
N ILE A 59 4.58 11.85 9.99
CA ILE A 59 5.96 11.64 9.52
C ILE A 59 6.20 10.13 9.49
N LYS A 60 6.47 9.59 8.30
CA LYS A 60 6.88 8.21 8.08
C LYS A 60 8.37 8.18 7.77
N GLN A 61 9.17 7.51 8.61
CA GLN A 61 10.61 7.43 8.46
C GLN A 61 11.03 5.98 8.21
N ALA A 62 11.82 5.76 7.16
CA ALA A 62 12.43 4.48 6.88
C ALA A 62 13.73 4.30 7.65
N ASP A 63 14.03 3.05 8.05
CA ASP A 63 15.32 2.65 8.59
C ASP A 63 16.11 1.80 7.58
N THR A 64 17.39 1.70 7.79
CA THR A 64 18.31 0.82 7.06
C THR A 64 18.15 -0.66 7.42
N LEU A 65 17.35 -0.97 8.42
CA LEU A 65 17.08 -2.31 8.91
C LEU A 65 15.57 -2.57 9.04
N LEU A 66 15.13 -3.74 8.63
CA LEU A 66 13.77 -4.21 8.91
C LEU A 66 13.56 -4.36 10.42
N ARG A 67 12.54 -3.74 10.98
CA ARG A 67 12.20 -3.79 12.41
C ARG A 67 11.95 -5.22 12.90
N SER A 68 11.32 -6.06 12.08
CA SER A 68 10.93 -7.42 12.44
C SER A 68 12.08 -8.42 12.46
N SER A 69 13.10 -8.24 11.61
CA SER A 69 14.16 -9.26 11.39
C SER A 69 15.58 -8.70 11.54
N GLY A 70 15.76 -7.38 11.61
CA GLY A 70 17.09 -6.74 11.57
C GLY A 70 17.83 -6.93 10.23
N ARG A 71 17.15 -7.41 9.19
CA ARG A 71 17.73 -7.56 7.86
C ARG A 71 17.97 -6.19 7.24
N PRO A 72 19.14 -5.94 6.62
CA PRO A 72 19.36 -4.73 5.87
C PRO A 72 18.32 -4.53 4.78
N LEU A 73 17.80 -3.32 4.68
CA LEU A 73 16.86 -2.89 3.65
C LEU A 73 17.39 -1.60 3.01
N ASP A 74 17.33 -1.53 1.68
CA ASP A 74 17.73 -0.33 0.96
C ASP A 74 16.66 0.77 1.17
N VAL A 75 17.08 1.89 1.75
CA VAL A 75 16.21 3.06 2.00
C VAL A 75 15.63 3.71 0.73
N ARG A 76 16.07 3.28 -0.47
CA ARG A 76 15.50 3.74 -1.74
C ARG A 76 14.00 3.49 -1.87
N HIS A 77 13.44 2.49 -1.16
CA HIS A 77 11.98 2.28 -1.14
C HIS A 77 11.23 3.50 -0.60
N SER A 78 11.80 4.22 0.39
CA SER A 78 11.20 5.48 0.89
C SER A 78 11.16 6.57 -0.19
N ARG A 79 12.20 6.67 -1.03
CA ARG A 79 12.20 7.58 -2.18
C ARG A 79 11.12 7.19 -3.19
N ILE A 80 11.03 5.89 -3.52
CA ILE A 80 10.02 5.37 -4.44
C ILE A 80 8.61 5.69 -3.90
N GLU A 81 8.36 5.45 -2.61
CA GLU A 81 7.10 5.78 -1.97
C GLU A 81 6.79 7.28 -2.06
N ALA A 82 7.76 8.14 -1.75
CA ALA A 82 7.56 9.59 -1.83
C ALA A 82 7.24 10.06 -3.26
N GLU A 83 7.93 9.53 -4.26
CA GLU A 83 7.72 9.91 -5.65
C GLU A 83 6.38 9.41 -6.21
N ILE A 84 6.00 8.16 -5.93
CA ILE A 84 4.68 7.66 -6.38
C ILE A 84 3.54 8.39 -5.69
N LEU A 85 3.63 8.69 -4.39
CA LEU A 85 2.63 9.49 -3.68
C LEU A 85 2.46 10.89 -4.32
N LYS A 86 3.55 11.52 -4.79
CA LYS A 86 3.46 12.79 -5.52
C LYS A 86 2.78 12.62 -6.88
N ILE A 87 3.14 11.58 -7.65
CA ILE A 87 2.53 11.31 -8.96
C ILE A 87 1.05 10.98 -8.80
N GLN A 88 0.71 10.03 -7.95
CA GLN A 88 -0.67 9.66 -7.71
C GLN A 88 -1.48 10.79 -7.06
N GLY A 89 -0.87 11.61 -6.20
CA GLY A 89 -1.49 12.80 -5.63
C GLY A 89 -1.80 13.90 -6.67
N GLN A 90 -1.13 13.90 -7.83
CA GLN A 90 -1.48 14.77 -8.97
C GLN A 90 -2.59 14.16 -9.83
N LEU A 91 -2.57 12.83 -10.02
CA LEU A 91 -3.53 12.10 -10.85
C LEU A 91 -4.87 11.90 -10.14
N ALA A 92 -4.82 11.59 -8.86
CA ALA A 92 -5.96 11.21 -8.04
C ALA A 92 -5.92 11.89 -6.65
N PRO A 93 -5.96 13.25 -6.59
CA PRO A 93 -5.67 14.02 -5.37
C PRO A 93 -6.63 13.76 -4.21
N THR A 94 -7.86 13.31 -4.50
CA THR A 94 -8.86 12.97 -3.49
C THR A 94 -8.47 11.73 -2.70
N TYR A 95 -7.78 10.79 -3.34
CA TYR A 95 -7.50 9.46 -2.79
C TYR A 95 -6.15 9.35 -2.10
N ILE A 96 -5.22 10.27 -2.35
CA ILE A 96 -3.85 10.20 -1.86
C ILE A 96 -3.63 11.24 -0.75
N PRO A 97 -3.02 10.88 0.39
CA PRO A 97 -2.59 11.85 1.38
C PRO A 97 -1.62 12.86 0.76
N LYS A 98 -1.86 14.14 1.01
CA LYS A 98 -0.96 15.19 0.51
C LYS A 98 0.43 15.04 1.12
N VAL A 99 1.46 14.87 0.28
CA VAL A 99 2.85 14.93 0.70
C VAL A 99 3.26 16.40 0.89
N HIS A 100 3.72 16.75 2.08
CA HIS A 100 4.18 18.09 2.42
C HIS A 100 5.68 18.24 2.22
N HIS A 101 6.46 17.21 2.56
CA HIS A 101 7.91 17.21 2.47
C HIS A 101 8.45 15.78 2.35
N TYR A 102 9.52 15.62 1.59
CA TYR A 102 10.34 14.42 1.57
C TYR A 102 11.79 14.80 1.80
N ASP A 103 12.43 14.18 2.77
CA ASP A 103 13.84 14.35 3.11
C ASP A 103 14.59 13.08 2.75
N GLU A 104 15.43 13.16 1.73
CA GLU A 104 16.22 12.03 1.24
C GLU A 104 17.28 11.57 2.25
N ILE A 105 17.86 12.51 3.03
CA ILE A 105 18.91 12.19 4.02
C ILE A 105 18.30 11.47 5.21
N MET A 106 17.20 11.99 5.72
CA MET A 106 16.49 11.40 6.87
C MET A 106 15.58 10.23 6.44
N CYS A 107 15.41 9.97 5.14
CA CYS A 107 14.47 9.00 4.59
C CYS A 107 13.06 9.16 5.18
N ALA A 108 12.60 10.41 5.26
CA ALA A 108 11.38 10.78 5.97
C ALA A 108 10.37 11.48 5.05
N ILE A 109 9.16 10.92 4.98
CA ILE A 109 8.02 11.48 4.27
C ILE A 109 7.11 12.16 5.29
N SER A 110 6.82 13.45 5.09
CA SER A 110 5.84 14.20 5.89
C SER A 110 4.58 14.40 5.08
N MET A 111 3.44 13.92 5.59
CA MET A 111 2.19 13.88 4.84
C MET A 111 0.96 14.21 5.68
N GLU A 112 -0.17 14.37 5.01
CA GLU A 112 -1.50 14.58 5.58
C GLU A 112 -1.84 13.49 6.60
N ASP A 113 -2.44 13.91 7.72
CA ASP A 113 -3.03 13.00 8.72
C ASP A 113 -4.43 12.58 8.26
N ILE A 114 -4.58 11.30 7.98
CA ILE A 114 -5.85 10.68 7.56
C ILE A 114 -6.57 9.95 8.70
N SER A 115 -6.31 10.29 9.95
CA SER A 115 -6.86 9.58 11.12
C SER A 115 -8.40 9.59 11.20
N GLU A 116 -9.09 10.43 10.43
CA GLU A 116 -10.55 10.40 10.28
C GLU A 116 -11.05 9.19 9.46
N TYR A 117 -10.18 8.59 8.65
CA TYR A 117 -10.47 7.35 7.91
C TYR A 117 -10.05 6.14 8.75
N LYS A 118 -10.69 5.02 8.51
CA LYS A 118 -10.42 3.74 9.20
C LYS A 118 -9.88 2.72 8.23
N ASN A 119 -9.01 1.86 8.70
CA ASN A 119 -8.43 0.80 7.89
C ASN A 119 -9.52 -0.10 7.30
N LEU A 120 -9.61 -0.19 5.98
CA LEU A 120 -10.70 -0.88 5.28
C LEU A 120 -10.77 -2.36 5.65
N ARG A 121 -9.63 -3.03 5.85
CA ARG A 121 -9.61 -4.44 6.27
C ARG A 121 -10.37 -4.63 7.58
N LYS A 122 -10.11 -3.77 8.57
CA LYS A 122 -10.77 -3.84 9.88
C LYS A 122 -12.27 -3.55 9.75
N GLU A 123 -12.64 -2.52 9.00
CA GLU A 123 -14.04 -2.17 8.79
C GLU A 123 -14.83 -3.30 8.09
N LEU A 124 -14.23 -3.95 7.07
CA LEU A 124 -14.84 -5.10 6.40
C LEU A 124 -14.95 -6.33 7.31
N MET A 125 -13.94 -6.58 8.14
CA MET A 125 -13.99 -7.65 9.15
C MET A 125 -15.08 -7.39 10.19
N ASP A 126 -15.37 -6.13 10.52
CA ASP A 126 -16.47 -5.73 11.39
C ASP A 126 -17.82 -5.77 10.67
N GLY A 127 -17.86 -6.08 9.36
CA GLY A 127 -19.09 -6.18 8.57
C GLY A 127 -19.67 -4.85 8.13
N LYS A 128 -18.87 -3.79 8.13
CA LYS A 128 -19.29 -2.48 7.62
C LYS A 128 -19.34 -2.45 6.11
N THR A 129 -20.27 -1.68 5.59
CA THR A 129 -20.49 -1.47 4.16
C THR A 129 -20.34 0.02 3.82
N PHE A 130 -19.87 0.31 2.61
CA PHE A 130 -19.70 1.67 2.11
C PHE A 130 -20.29 1.76 0.70
N SER A 131 -21.34 2.54 0.51
CA SER A 131 -22.06 2.63 -0.76
C SER A 131 -21.24 3.17 -1.92
N HIS A 132 -20.21 3.96 -1.63
CA HIS A 132 -19.32 4.59 -2.59
C HIS A 132 -18.08 3.74 -2.95
N LEU A 133 -17.82 2.61 -2.22
CA LEU A 133 -16.54 1.91 -2.27
C LEU A 133 -16.19 1.41 -3.68
N ALA A 134 -17.13 0.82 -4.40
CA ALA A 134 -16.87 0.28 -5.74
C ALA A 134 -16.49 1.39 -6.73
N GLU A 135 -17.22 2.50 -6.73
CA GLU A 135 -16.98 3.65 -7.60
C GLU A 135 -15.61 4.26 -7.31
N GLU A 136 -15.28 4.47 -6.03
CA GLU A 136 -14.01 5.10 -5.67
C GLU A 136 -12.81 4.18 -5.91
N LEU A 137 -12.94 2.87 -5.70
CA LEU A 137 -11.87 1.91 -6.03
C LEU A 137 -11.62 1.88 -7.55
N SER A 138 -12.68 1.80 -8.37
CA SER A 138 -12.52 1.77 -9.81
C SER A 138 -11.97 3.08 -10.35
N THR A 139 -12.43 4.22 -9.84
CA THR A 139 -11.93 5.55 -10.22
C THR A 139 -10.45 5.70 -9.84
N PHE A 140 -10.08 5.34 -8.61
CA PHE A 140 -8.68 5.37 -8.17
C PHE A 140 -7.77 4.52 -9.08
N LEU A 141 -8.18 3.27 -9.36
CA LEU A 141 -7.41 2.36 -10.24
C LEU A 141 -7.26 2.95 -11.65
N ALA A 142 -8.34 3.49 -12.22
CA ALA A 142 -8.31 4.08 -13.54
C ALA A 142 -7.42 5.32 -13.59
N ASP A 143 -7.63 6.26 -12.67
CA ASP A 143 -6.92 7.55 -12.63
C ASP A 143 -5.43 7.39 -12.33
N THR A 144 -5.01 6.34 -11.63
CA THR A 144 -3.59 6.12 -11.31
C THR A 144 -2.89 5.21 -12.30
N LEU A 145 -3.56 4.18 -12.83
CA LEU A 145 -2.93 3.19 -13.71
C LEU A 145 -2.87 3.66 -15.17
N LEU A 146 -3.98 4.12 -15.74
CA LEU A 146 -4.05 4.45 -17.17
C LEU A 146 -3.12 5.59 -17.59
N PRO A 147 -3.02 6.72 -16.86
CA PRO A 147 -2.16 7.83 -17.26
C PRO A 147 -0.66 7.51 -17.25
N THR A 148 -0.25 6.40 -16.67
CA THR A 148 1.16 5.98 -16.60
C THR A 148 1.53 4.92 -17.64
N THR A 149 0.57 4.51 -18.50
CA THR A 149 0.78 3.55 -19.58
C THR A 149 1.42 4.15 -20.83
N ASP A 150 1.86 3.30 -21.75
CA ASP A 150 2.34 3.69 -23.08
C ASP A 150 1.28 4.36 -23.97
N LEU A 151 0.01 4.32 -23.56
CA LEU A 151 -1.08 5.03 -24.25
C LEU A 151 -1.03 6.53 -24.01
N VAL A 152 -0.46 6.97 -22.89
CA VAL A 152 -0.42 8.37 -22.45
C VAL A 152 1.00 8.90 -22.34
N VAL A 153 1.91 8.11 -21.72
CA VAL A 153 3.31 8.54 -21.50
C VAL A 153 4.14 8.31 -22.77
N GLY A 154 4.93 9.31 -23.12
CA GLY A 154 5.86 9.22 -24.25
C GLY A 154 6.87 8.08 -24.08
N ARG A 155 7.22 7.40 -25.20
CA ARG A 155 8.07 6.20 -25.20
C ARG A 155 9.44 6.38 -24.54
N ALA A 156 10.05 7.54 -24.68
CA ALA A 156 11.34 7.85 -24.04
C ALA A 156 11.14 8.07 -22.53
N GLU A 157 10.21 8.95 -22.18
CA GLU A 157 9.83 9.24 -20.79
C GLU A 157 9.44 7.98 -20.02
N LYS A 158 8.67 7.08 -20.64
CA LYS A 158 8.30 5.79 -20.04
C LYS A 158 9.54 4.98 -19.63
N LYS A 159 10.58 4.94 -20.49
CA LYS A 159 11.81 4.21 -20.16
C LYS A 159 12.58 4.85 -19.00
N ASP A 160 12.64 6.16 -18.96
CA ASP A 160 13.27 6.88 -17.85
C ASP A 160 12.53 6.60 -16.54
N ARG A 161 11.20 6.64 -16.55
CA ARG A 161 10.38 6.30 -15.40
C ARG A 161 10.52 4.84 -14.95
N VAL A 162 10.64 3.89 -15.88
CA VAL A 162 10.91 2.47 -15.53
C VAL A 162 12.24 2.33 -14.79
N ILE A 163 13.28 3.07 -15.21
CA ILE A 163 14.57 3.09 -14.51
C ILE A 163 14.43 3.72 -13.12
N GLU A 164 13.75 4.85 -13.03
CA GLU A 164 13.53 5.59 -11.78
C GLU A 164 12.81 4.76 -10.73
N PHE A 165 11.77 4.03 -11.15
CA PHE A 165 10.95 3.15 -10.29
C PHE A 165 11.43 1.70 -10.29
N THR A 166 12.73 1.45 -10.51
CA THR A 166 13.30 0.11 -10.33
C THR A 166 13.40 -0.22 -8.84
N ASN A 167 12.50 -1.06 -8.35
CA ASN A 167 12.32 -1.44 -6.95
C ASN A 167 12.76 -2.89 -6.70
N LYS A 168 14.04 -3.14 -6.86
CA LYS A 168 14.62 -4.48 -6.91
C LYS A 168 14.31 -5.34 -5.68
N GLU A 169 14.47 -4.78 -4.47
CA GLU A 169 14.36 -5.57 -3.24
C GLU A 169 12.91 -5.90 -2.90
N LEU A 170 12.00 -4.93 -3.05
CA LEU A 170 10.59 -5.17 -2.76
C LEU A 170 9.91 -6.01 -3.86
N CYS A 171 10.33 -5.88 -5.12
CA CYS A 171 9.91 -6.82 -6.17
C CYS A 171 10.36 -8.26 -5.88
N ASP A 172 11.62 -8.47 -5.44
CA ASP A 172 12.12 -9.81 -5.05
C ASP A 172 11.29 -10.43 -3.91
N ILE A 173 10.90 -9.60 -2.93
CA ILE A 173 10.00 -10.02 -1.84
C ILE A 173 8.64 -10.45 -2.39
N SER A 174 8.03 -9.66 -3.29
CA SER A 174 6.73 -9.99 -3.90
C SER A 174 6.83 -11.25 -4.77
N GLU A 175 7.89 -11.40 -5.56
CA GLU A 175 8.10 -12.60 -6.36
C GLU A 175 8.20 -13.87 -5.51
N ASP A 176 8.84 -13.76 -4.36
CA ASP A 176 8.98 -14.88 -3.44
C ASP A 176 7.68 -15.17 -2.67
N LEU A 177 7.12 -14.18 -1.99
CA LEU A 177 6.00 -14.37 -1.07
C LEU A 177 4.65 -14.52 -1.77
N VAL A 178 4.49 -13.99 -3.00
CA VAL A 178 3.22 -14.05 -3.74
C VAL A 178 3.24 -15.14 -4.79
N PHE A 179 4.34 -15.27 -5.56
CA PHE A 179 4.40 -16.14 -6.74
C PHE A 179 5.21 -17.43 -6.53
N THR A 180 5.87 -17.63 -5.39
CA THR A 180 6.75 -18.79 -5.19
C THR A 180 6.40 -19.58 -3.94
N GLU A 181 6.59 -19.03 -2.75
CA GLU A 181 6.40 -19.77 -1.49
C GLU A 181 5.02 -20.37 -1.28
N PRO A 182 3.89 -19.70 -1.63
CA PRO A 182 2.56 -20.29 -1.46
C PRO A 182 2.36 -21.60 -2.22
N TYR A 183 3.15 -21.84 -3.27
CA TYR A 183 3.00 -23.00 -4.17
C TYR A 183 4.09 -24.04 -4.03
N TYR A 184 5.20 -23.73 -3.35
CA TYR A 184 6.34 -24.64 -3.22
C TYR A 184 6.80 -24.90 -1.78
N ASN A 185 6.48 -24.02 -0.84
CA ASN A 185 6.92 -24.06 0.56
C ASN A 185 8.43 -24.41 0.74
N TYR A 186 9.27 -23.99 -0.18
CA TYR A 186 10.67 -24.40 -0.25
C TYR A 186 11.53 -23.91 0.92
N LYS A 187 11.05 -22.86 1.62
CA LYS A 187 11.66 -22.35 2.87
C LYS A 187 11.02 -22.92 4.12
N ASN A 188 10.00 -23.75 4.00
CA ASN A 188 9.23 -24.33 5.12
C ASN A 188 8.69 -23.27 6.10
N ARG A 189 8.21 -22.13 5.56
CA ARG A 189 7.64 -21.02 6.34
C ARG A 189 6.12 -20.96 6.29
N ASN A 190 5.49 -21.69 5.37
CA ASN A 190 4.03 -21.68 5.24
C ASN A 190 3.39 -22.32 6.46
N ILE A 191 2.49 -21.56 7.11
CA ILE A 191 1.71 -22.06 8.25
C ILE A 191 0.41 -22.65 7.71
N ILE A 192 0.26 -23.97 7.85
CA ILE A 192 -0.90 -24.71 7.39
C ILE A 192 -1.50 -25.41 8.58
N ILE A 193 -2.79 -25.19 8.84
CA ILE A 193 -3.53 -25.93 9.85
C ILE A 193 -3.66 -27.41 9.46
N ASP A 194 -3.64 -28.29 10.43
CA ASP A 194 -3.53 -29.75 10.18
C ASP A 194 -4.66 -30.29 9.31
N GLU A 195 -5.87 -29.77 9.48
CA GLU A 195 -7.07 -30.15 8.72
C GLU A 195 -6.98 -29.81 7.23
N ASN A 196 -6.15 -28.85 6.85
CA ASN A 196 -6.00 -28.41 5.46
C ASN A 196 -4.76 -28.96 4.75
N LYS A 197 -3.93 -29.77 5.42
CA LYS A 197 -2.66 -30.26 4.84
C LYS A 197 -2.87 -31.05 3.56
N GLU A 198 -3.80 -32.00 3.56
CA GLU A 198 -4.09 -32.82 2.38
C GLU A 198 -4.59 -31.97 1.20
N PHE A 199 -5.48 -31.01 1.47
CA PHE A 199 -5.98 -30.08 0.47
C PHE A 199 -4.83 -29.24 -0.14
N VAL A 200 -3.94 -28.71 0.70
CA VAL A 200 -2.81 -27.88 0.25
C VAL A 200 -1.81 -28.68 -0.57
N GLU A 201 -1.51 -29.92 -0.14
CA GLU A 201 -0.63 -30.82 -0.90
C GLU A 201 -1.22 -31.13 -2.28
N GLU A 202 -2.50 -31.50 -2.36
CA GLU A 202 -3.14 -31.86 -3.63
C GLU A 202 -3.35 -30.66 -4.56
N HIS A 203 -3.93 -29.56 -4.02
CA HIS A 203 -4.43 -28.46 -4.85
C HIS A 203 -3.43 -27.35 -5.09
N LEU A 204 -2.37 -27.24 -4.26
CA LEU A 204 -1.33 -26.22 -4.40
C LEU A 204 0.03 -26.84 -4.75
N TYR A 205 0.59 -27.66 -3.82
CA TYR A 205 1.99 -28.11 -3.96
C TYR A 205 2.20 -29.16 -5.06
N ASN A 206 1.22 -30.00 -5.34
CA ASN A 206 1.27 -31.02 -6.40
C ASN A 206 0.47 -30.63 -7.66
N ASN A 207 -0.05 -29.41 -7.73
CA ASN A 207 -0.83 -28.94 -8.87
C ASN A 207 0.08 -28.28 -9.92
N GLU A 208 0.66 -29.07 -10.81
CA GLU A 208 1.59 -28.60 -11.85
C GLU A 208 0.94 -27.61 -12.82
N LYS A 209 -0.36 -27.73 -13.09
CA LYS A 209 -1.09 -26.78 -13.94
C LYS A 209 -1.17 -25.40 -13.27
N LEU A 210 -1.55 -25.36 -11.99
CA LEU A 210 -1.58 -24.12 -11.21
C LEU A 210 -0.20 -23.46 -11.15
N LYS A 211 0.85 -24.24 -10.88
CA LYS A 211 2.22 -23.73 -10.85
C LYS A 211 2.67 -23.15 -12.18
N ALA A 212 2.27 -23.76 -13.30
CA ALA A 212 2.57 -23.23 -14.63
C ALA A 212 1.89 -21.86 -14.86
N GLU A 213 0.60 -21.72 -14.51
CA GLU A 213 -0.12 -20.45 -14.59
C GLU A 213 0.50 -19.37 -13.69
N VAL A 214 0.82 -19.71 -12.45
CA VAL A 214 1.51 -18.80 -11.51
C VAL A 214 2.89 -18.41 -12.03
N GLY A 215 3.62 -19.34 -12.66
CA GLY A 215 4.89 -19.05 -13.30
C GLY A 215 4.76 -18.03 -14.45
N MET A 216 3.67 -18.09 -15.22
CA MET A 216 3.36 -17.08 -16.25
C MET A 216 3.03 -15.72 -15.62
N LEU A 217 2.24 -15.69 -14.55
CA LEU A 217 1.93 -14.45 -13.83
C LEU A 217 3.19 -13.83 -13.22
N ARG A 218 4.07 -14.64 -12.63
CA ARG A 218 5.37 -14.18 -12.14
C ARG A 218 6.24 -13.59 -13.24
N ASN A 219 6.29 -14.27 -14.40
CA ASN A 219 7.05 -13.74 -15.56
C ASN A 219 6.47 -12.39 -16.04
N ASN A 220 5.15 -12.23 -16.05
CA ASN A 220 4.51 -10.96 -16.36
C ASN A 220 4.84 -9.89 -15.30
N PHE A 221 4.80 -10.23 -14.01
CA PHE A 221 5.16 -9.33 -12.93
C PHE A 221 6.59 -8.79 -13.10
N MET A 222 7.53 -9.65 -13.42
CA MET A 222 8.94 -9.29 -13.59
C MET A 222 9.24 -8.48 -14.85
N ASN A 223 8.47 -8.66 -15.93
CA ASN A 223 8.87 -8.21 -17.27
C ASN A 223 7.86 -7.30 -17.97
N CYS A 224 6.61 -7.21 -17.51
CA CYS A 224 5.58 -6.42 -18.15
C CYS A 224 5.46 -5.04 -17.50
N ALA A 225 6.28 -4.09 -17.91
CA ALA A 225 6.27 -2.70 -17.44
C ALA A 225 5.09 -1.92 -18.04
N GLN A 226 3.85 -2.33 -17.71
CA GLN A 226 2.63 -1.77 -18.30
C GLN A 226 2.25 -0.41 -17.73
N SER A 227 2.23 -0.29 -16.42
CA SER A 227 1.80 0.91 -15.68
C SER A 227 2.63 1.07 -14.40
N LEU A 228 2.68 2.28 -13.84
CA LEU A 228 3.20 2.49 -12.49
C LEU A 228 2.17 2.01 -11.48
N ILE A 229 2.37 0.82 -10.95
CA ILE A 229 1.48 0.18 -9.98
C ILE A 229 1.87 0.53 -8.54
N HIS A 230 0.91 0.41 -7.62
CA HIS A 230 1.13 0.53 -6.18
C HIS A 230 1.99 -0.63 -5.65
N GLY A 231 1.79 -1.82 -6.18
CA GLY A 231 2.59 -3.02 -5.89
C GLY A 231 2.22 -3.77 -4.61
N ASP A 232 1.37 -3.18 -3.73
CA ASP A 232 0.83 -3.82 -2.52
C ASP A 232 -0.56 -3.23 -2.16
N LEU A 233 -1.46 -3.15 -3.13
CA LEU A 233 -2.78 -2.53 -3.00
C LEU A 233 -3.80 -3.48 -2.35
N HIS A 234 -3.59 -3.80 -1.10
CA HIS A 234 -4.50 -4.63 -0.32
C HIS A 234 -5.44 -3.79 0.57
N SER A 235 -6.47 -4.39 1.12
CA SER A 235 -7.45 -3.71 1.99
C SER A 235 -6.84 -3.06 3.25
N GLY A 236 -5.63 -3.45 3.63
CA GLY A 236 -4.86 -2.81 4.72
C GLY A 236 -4.22 -1.49 4.33
N SER A 237 -3.93 -1.28 3.03
CA SER A 237 -3.38 -0.04 2.47
C SER A 237 -4.45 0.96 2.05
N ILE A 238 -5.73 0.58 2.20
CA ILE A 238 -6.90 1.43 1.92
C ILE A 238 -7.57 1.79 3.24
N PHE A 239 -7.90 3.05 3.39
CA PHE A 239 -8.64 3.61 4.53
C PHE A 239 -9.96 4.20 4.02
N ALA A 240 -11.06 4.00 4.75
CA ALA A 240 -12.38 4.44 4.34
C ALA A 240 -13.13 5.14 5.49
N ASN A 241 -14.03 6.03 5.14
CA ASN A 241 -15.07 6.58 5.99
C ASN A 241 -16.31 6.90 5.14
N GLU A 242 -17.31 7.57 5.71
CA GLU A 242 -18.54 7.93 5.00
C GLU A 242 -18.33 8.95 3.85
N LYS A 243 -17.15 9.58 3.77
CA LYS A 243 -16.86 10.63 2.77
C LYS A 243 -16.06 10.09 1.57
N GLY A 244 -15.40 8.93 1.74
CA GLY A 244 -14.56 8.39 0.68
C GLY A 244 -13.46 7.46 1.17
N ILE A 245 -12.47 7.26 0.30
CA ILE A 245 -11.29 6.43 0.60
C ILE A 245 -10.00 7.25 0.57
N LYS A 246 -8.98 6.74 1.26
CA LYS A 246 -7.58 7.16 1.13
C LYS A 246 -6.71 5.92 0.93
N VAL A 247 -5.74 6.01 0.02
CA VAL A 247 -4.77 4.96 -0.29
C VAL A 247 -3.39 5.41 0.16
N ILE A 248 -2.67 4.53 0.86
CA ILE A 248 -1.36 4.80 1.45
C ILE A 248 -0.41 3.64 1.21
N ASP A 249 0.86 3.85 1.51
CA ASP A 249 1.88 2.81 1.61
C ASP A 249 2.32 2.17 0.28
N PRO A 250 2.50 2.96 -0.81
CA PRO A 250 2.92 2.42 -2.10
C PRO A 250 4.44 2.18 -2.19
N GLU A 251 5.08 1.69 -1.13
CA GLU A 251 6.52 1.46 -1.08
C GLU A 251 6.99 0.33 -2.02
N PHE A 252 6.07 -0.57 -2.41
CA PHE A 252 6.30 -1.63 -3.39
C PHE A 252 6.16 -1.18 -4.85
N ALA A 253 5.96 0.10 -5.10
CA ALA A 253 5.67 0.62 -6.43
C ALA A 253 6.80 0.36 -7.43
N PHE A 254 6.41 0.00 -8.62
CA PHE A 254 7.28 -0.14 -9.80
C PHE A 254 6.44 -0.16 -11.07
N TYR A 255 7.07 -0.14 -12.23
CA TYR A 255 6.36 -0.35 -13.49
C TYR A 255 6.07 -1.84 -13.69
N GLY A 256 4.83 -2.25 -13.47
CA GLY A 256 4.36 -3.63 -13.50
C GLY A 256 3.03 -3.80 -14.24
N PRO A 257 2.46 -5.03 -14.25
CA PRO A 257 1.18 -5.30 -14.88
C PRO A 257 0.03 -4.71 -14.07
N MET A 258 -0.86 -3.93 -14.70
CA MET A 258 -2.04 -3.32 -14.05
C MET A 258 -2.92 -4.34 -13.31
N GLY A 259 -3.05 -5.55 -13.89
CA GLY A 259 -3.83 -6.62 -13.30
C GLY A 259 -3.36 -7.07 -11.90
N TYR A 260 -2.13 -6.72 -11.51
CA TYR A 260 -1.63 -7.03 -10.17
C TYR A 260 -2.37 -6.23 -9.09
N ASP A 261 -2.45 -4.91 -9.23
CA ASP A 261 -3.17 -4.05 -8.29
C ASP A 261 -4.67 -4.32 -8.30
N ILE A 262 -5.26 -4.46 -9.49
CA ILE A 262 -6.68 -4.80 -9.64
C ILE A 262 -6.98 -6.12 -8.94
N GLY A 263 -6.15 -7.15 -9.18
CA GLY A 263 -6.29 -8.46 -8.55
C GLY A 263 -6.12 -8.44 -7.04
N ASN A 264 -5.23 -7.61 -6.51
CA ASN A 264 -5.08 -7.42 -5.06
C ASN A 264 -6.34 -6.84 -4.42
N VAL A 265 -6.93 -5.80 -5.01
CA VAL A 265 -8.18 -5.21 -4.52
C VAL A 265 -9.29 -6.26 -4.50
N ILE A 266 -9.54 -6.92 -5.64
CA ILE A 266 -10.60 -7.94 -5.78
C ILE A 266 -10.36 -9.10 -4.82
N GLY A 267 -9.14 -9.64 -4.76
CA GLY A 267 -8.78 -10.75 -3.88
C GLY A 267 -9.02 -10.43 -2.40
N ASN A 268 -8.72 -9.20 -1.97
CA ASN A 268 -8.98 -8.76 -0.60
C ASN A 268 -10.47 -8.61 -0.28
N LEU A 269 -11.29 -8.19 -1.24
CA LEU A 269 -12.74 -8.19 -1.08
C LEU A 269 -13.28 -9.63 -0.96
N PHE A 270 -12.75 -10.57 -1.76
CA PHE A 270 -13.08 -12.00 -1.64
C PHE A 270 -12.66 -12.59 -0.28
N PHE A 271 -11.53 -12.21 0.27
CA PHE A 271 -11.15 -12.63 1.63
C PHE A 271 -12.15 -12.16 2.67
N SER A 272 -12.67 -10.93 2.53
CA SER A 272 -13.69 -10.39 3.43
C SER A 272 -15.02 -11.12 3.26
N TRP A 273 -15.42 -11.44 2.03
CA TRP A 273 -16.58 -12.28 1.73
C TRP A 273 -16.46 -13.65 2.39
N THR A 274 -15.34 -14.34 2.16
CA THR A 274 -15.08 -15.68 2.72
C THR A 274 -15.08 -15.65 4.24
N ASN A 275 -14.44 -14.66 4.86
CA ASN A 275 -14.44 -14.50 6.29
C ASN A 275 -15.88 -14.40 6.84
N LYS A 276 -16.72 -13.52 6.29
CA LYS A 276 -18.10 -13.34 6.75
C LYS A 276 -18.99 -14.55 6.47
N PHE A 277 -18.79 -15.21 5.34
CA PHE A 277 -19.55 -16.42 5.00
C PHE A 277 -19.36 -17.54 6.03
N TYR A 278 -18.14 -17.72 6.53
CA TYR A 278 -17.81 -18.81 7.46
C TYR A 278 -17.88 -18.41 8.95
N THR A 279 -17.80 -17.14 9.30
CA THR A 279 -17.68 -16.72 10.72
C THR A 279 -18.91 -16.00 11.28
N ASP A 280 -19.75 -15.36 10.47
CA ASP A 280 -20.81 -14.47 10.91
C ASP A 280 -22.22 -14.92 10.49
N ASN A 281 -22.56 -16.20 10.75
CA ASN A 281 -23.89 -16.79 10.46
C ASN A 281 -24.46 -16.43 9.07
N LYS A 282 -23.57 -16.24 8.08
CA LYS A 282 -23.93 -15.83 6.71
C LYS A 282 -24.71 -14.51 6.70
N ASN A 283 -24.08 -13.44 7.14
CA ASN A 283 -24.66 -12.10 6.99
C ASN A 283 -24.98 -11.80 5.52
N GLU A 284 -26.16 -12.18 5.06
CA GLU A 284 -26.57 -12.12 3.64
C GLU A 284 -26.54 -10.69 3.09
N GLU A 285 -26.84 -9.69 3.93
CA GLU A 285 -26.79 -8.29 3.52
C GLU A 285 -25.36 -7.89 3.15
N PHE A 286 -24.38 -8.20 4.00
CA PHE A 286 -22.98 -7.93 3.74
C PHE A 286 -22.46 -8.75 2.53
N LEU A 287 -22.80 -10.03 2.44
CA LEU A 287 -22.36 -10.89 1.34
C LEU A 287 -22.88 -10.37 -0.01
N ASN A 288 -24.17 -10.02 -0.10
CA ASN A 288 -24.75 -9.45 -1.31
C ASN A 288 -24.12 -8.08 -1.67
N TRP A 289 -23.82 -7.27 -0.67
CA TRP A 289 -23.18 -5.98 -0.90
C TRP A 289 -21.75 -6.14 -1.43
N ILE A 290 -20.94 -7.03 -0.84
CA ILE A 290 -19.54 -7.19 -1.25
C ILE A 290 -19.42 -7.87 -2.62
N GLU A 291 -20.32 -8.79 -2.97
CA GLU A 291 -20.42 -9.37 -4.32
C GLU A 291 -20.66 -8.27 -5.36
N LYS A 292 -21.65 -7.40 -5.12
CA LYS A 292 -21.92 -6.25 -5.99
C LYS A 292 -20.75 -5.26 -6.03
N THR A 293 -20.05 -5.08 -4.92
CA THR A 293 -18.88 -4.21 -4.86
C THR A 293 -17.77 -4.76 -5.75
N ILE A 294 -17.52 -6.06 -5.73
CA ILE A 294 -16.54 -6.72 -6.60
C ILE A 294 -16.94 -6.55 -8.08
N GLU A 295 -18.18 -6.89 -8.44
CA GLU A 295 -18.69 -6.75 -9.81
C GLU A 295 -18.56 -5.31 -10.31
N ASN A 296 -19.05 -4.35 -9.54
CA ASN A 296 -19.03 -2.94 -9.92
C ASN A 296 -17.60 -2.36 -9.98
N THR A 297 -16.67 -2.80 -9.14
CA THR A 297 -15.27 -2.34 -9.22
C THR A 297 -14.63 -2.70 -10.57
N VAL A 298 -15.05 -3.81 -11.17
CA VAL A 298 -14.54 -4.25 -12.49
C VAL A 298 -15.31 -3.62 -13.65
N ASP A 299 -16.62 -3.50 -13.52
CA ASP A 299 -17.54 -3.19 -14.63
C ASP A 299 -17.93 -1.71 -14.73
N LEU A 300 -17.57 -0.86 -13.75
CA LEU A 300 -17.89 0.57 -13.82
C LEU A 300 -17.23 1.20 -15.05
N PRO A 301 -18.02 1.80 -15.96
CA PRO A 301 -17.47 2.52 -17.09
C PRO A 301 -16.72 3.74 -16.56
N VAL A 302 -15.43 3.79 -16.79
CA VAL A 302 -14.63 4.99 -16.58
C VAL A 302 -15.11 5.99 -17.63
N SER A 303 -15.88 6.99 -17.20
CA SER A 303 -16.27 8.10 -18.09
C SER A 303 -15.05 9.03 -18.25
N TYR A 304 -14.39 8.95 -19.41
CA TYR A 304 -13.38 9.89 -19.85
C TYR A 304 -14.00 11.19 -20.38
#